data_f74289bcacaa76c779c9f98094a60ec1
#
_entry.id   f74289bcacaa76c779c9f98094a60ec1
#
_cell.length_a   1.000
_cell.length_b   1.000
_cell.length_c   1.000
_cell.angle_alpha   90.00
_cell.angle_beta   90.00
_cell.angle_gamma   90.00
#
_symmetry.space_group_name_H-M   'P 1'
#
loop_
_entity.id
_entity.type
_entity.pdbx_description
1 polymer ?
#
loop_
_entity_poly.entity_id
_entity_poly.type
_entity_poly.pdbx_seq_one_letter_code
_entity_poly.pdbx_strand_id
1 'polypeptide(L)'
;ENKREAREALGINLIVSDENWYDYIKLFSQFFRRAGYAGTLILLDEAANLCKIPNVIARQYNYEVLLTMYNDMMQGKAQHIGIWMGATPEALEDKRRGLFSYEALSSRLAESRFSRAGSKDLFSPVLRLEALTPEEMLVLTEKLSDMHAALYGDARCFRADELELFVRTCYARVGASAQITPREMTRDFIFLLDALHREPESSMEQLLKPEESGEALESVASELRKTGGGDDAPFDFSF
;
A
#
# COMPACT_ATOMS: atom_id res chain seq x y z
N GLU A 1 -28.64 -7.99 15.01
CA GLU A 1 -28.96 -9.16 14.15
C GLU A 1 -28.69 -10.44 14.86
N ASN A 2 -29.65 -11.36 14.79
CA ASN A 2 -29.73 -12.51 15.66
C ASN A 2 -28.80 -13.64 15.15
N LYS A 3 -27.63 -13.78 15.76
CA LYS A 3 -26.64 -14.85 15.43
C LYS A 3 -27.28 -16.26 15.40
N ARG A 4 -28.36 -16.46 16.13
CA ARG A 4 -29.09 -17.73 16.17
C ARG A 4 -29.88 -17.97 14.88
N GLU A 5 -30.59 -16.96 14.39
CA GLU A 5 -31.35 -17.06 13.13
C GLU A 5 -30.43 -17.28 11.93
N ALA A 6 -29.28 -16.63 11.90
CA ALA A 6 -28.27 -16.84 10.85
C ALA A 6 -27.72 -18.28 10.87
N ARG A 7 -27.48 -18.86 12.05
CA ARG A 7 -27.04 -20.25 12.18
C ARG A 7 -28.09 -21.25 11.68
N GLU A 8 -29.34 -21.04 12.07
CA GLU A 8 -30.46 -21.89 11.67
C GLU A 8 -30.72 -21.78 10.17
N ALA A 9 -30.71 -20.56 9.59
CA ALA A 9 -30.97 -20.33 8.17
C ALA A 9 -29.87 -20.90 7.26
N LEU A 10 -28.61 -20.83 7.69
CA LEU A 10 -27.45 -21.27 6.90
C LEU A 10 -26.99 -22.69 7.21
N GLY A 11 -27.56 -23.34 8.22
CA GLY A 11 -27.15 -24.69 8.67
C GLY A 11 -25.71 -24.74 9.21
N ILE A 12 -25.19 -23.60 9.73
CA ILE A 12 -23.81 -23.51 10.24
C ILE A 12 -23.79 -23.53 11.77
N ASN A 13 -22.81 -24.22 12.34
CA ASN A 13 -22.67 -24.34 13.79
C ASN A 13 -21.86 -23.20 14.41
N LEU A 14 -20.92 -22.62 13.67
CA LEU A 14 -20.00 -21.59 14.13
C LEU A 14 -20.03 -20.38 13.20
N ILE A 15 -19.98 -19.20 13.79
CA ILE A 15 -19.85 -17.92 13.09
C ILE A 15 -18.51 -17.32 13.48
N VAL A 16 -17.80 -16.75 12.52
CA VAL A 16 -16.56 -16.01 12.77
C VAL A 16 -16.84 -14.84 13.71
N SER A 17 -16.04 -14.70 14.74
CA SER A 17 -16.10 -13.66 15.76
C SER A 17 -14.70 -13.11 16.06
N ASP A 18 -14.64 -12.05 16.85
CA ASP A 18 -13.37 -11.46 17.27
C ASP A 18 -12.47 -12.43 18.07
N GLU A 19 -13.06 -13.46 18.69
CA GLU A 19 -12.30 -14.45 19.46
C GLU A 19 -11.72 -15.58 18.60
N ASN A 20 -12.29 -15.85 17.43
CA ASN A 20 -11.95 -17.06 16.65
C ASN A 20 -11.50 -16.80 15.20
N TRP A 21 -11.51 -15.55 14.74
CA TRP A 21 -11.18 -15.22 13.34
C TRP A 21 -9.79 -15.70 12.90
N TYR A 22 -8.83 -15.66 13.82
CA TYR A 22 -7.47 -16.10 13.52
C TYR A 22 -7.36 -17.61 13.32
N ASP A 23 -8.13 -18.40 14.09
CA ASP A 23 -8.21 -19.85 13.90
C ASP A 23 -8.84 -20.20 12.56
N TYR A 24 -9.83 -19.42 12.11
CA TYR A 24 -10.39 -19.58 10.77
C TYR A 24 -9.36 -19.24 9.66
N ILE A 25 -8.54 -18.25 9.83
CA ILE A 25 -7.44 -17.98 8.89
C ILE A 25 -6.50 -19.20 8.79
N LYS A 26 -6.12 -19.80 9.92
CA LYS A 26 -5.30 -21.01 9.93
C LYS A 26 -6.01 -22.17 9.23
N LEU A 27 -7.31 -22.33 9.45
CA LEU A 27 -8.13 -23.35 8.79
C LEU A 27 -8.20 -23.13 7.27
N PHE A 28 -8.45 -21.89 6.81
CA PHE A 28 -8.45 -21.54 5.39
C PHE A 28 -7.11 -21.81 4.71
N SER A 29 -6.01 -21.49 5.39
CA SER A 29 -4.68 -21.80 4.85
C SER A 29 -4.48 -23.29 4.63
N GLN A 30 -4.91 -24.13 5.57
CA GLN A 30 -4.86 -25.59 5.43
C GLN A 30 -5.78 -26.07 4.29
N PHE A 31 -6.95 -25.48 4.14
CA PHE A 31 -7.88 -25.78 3.04
C PHE A 31 -7.23 -25.48 1.70
N PHE A 32 -6.68 -24.27 1.51
CA PHE A 32 -5.98 -23.90 0.27
C PHE A 32 -4.77 -24.81 0.01
N ARG A 33 -4.05 -25.18 1.05
CA ARG A 33 -2.95 -26.13 0.90
C ARG A 33 -3.41 -27.50 0.38
N ARG A 34 -4.54 -28.00 0.86
CA ARG A 34 -5.16 -29.25 0.37
C ARG A 34 -5.74 -29.11 -1.04
N ALA A 35 -6.16 -27.92 -1.42
CA ALA A 35 -6.61 -27.60 -2.78
C ALA A 35 -5.46 -27.43 -3.79
N GLY A 36 -4.19 -27.61 -3.36
CA GLY A 36 -3.02 -27.59 -4.23
C GLY A 36 -2.23 -26.29 -4.26
N TYR A 37 -2.63 -25.28 -3.51
CA TYR A 37 -1.88 -24.02 -3.38
C TYR A 37 -0.66 -24.17 -2.47
N ALA A 38 0.36 -23.35 -2.66
CA ALA A 38 1.58 -23.38 -1.85
C ALA A 38 1.36 -22.91 -0.41
N GLY A 39 0.43 -21.98 -0.20
CA GLY A 39 0.11 -21.38 1.09
C GLY A 39 -0.78 -20.15 0.92
N THR A 40 -0.93 -19.39 2.01
CA THR A 40 -1.73 -18.17 2.06
C THR A 40 -0.84 -17.00 2.49
N LEU A 41 -0.82 -15.94 1.72
CA LEU A 41 -0.20 -14.68 2.09
C LEU A 41 -1.28 -13.67 2.47
N ILE A 42 -1.19 -13.15 3.68
CA ILE A 42 -2.11 -12.14 4.21
C ILE A 42 -1.41 -10.79 4.16
N LEU A 43 -2.04 -9.83 3.51
CA LEU A 43 -1.55 -8.47 3.42
C LEU A 43 -2.44 -7.58 4.31
N LEU A 44 -1.85 -6.99 5.35
CA LEU A 44 -2.50 -6.05 6.25
C LEU A 44 -1.98 -4.65 5.95
N ASP A 45 -2.80 -3.85 5.30
CA ASP A 45 -2.47 -2.45 5.05
C ASP A 45 -2.86 -1.57 6.24
N GLU A 46 -2.25 -0.40 6.33
CA GLU A 46 -2.51 0.60 7.36
C GLU A 46 -2.46 0.09 8.81
N ALA A 47 -1.51 -0.77 9.15
CA ALA A 47 -1.31 -1.24 10.53
C ALA A 47 -1.09 -0.09 11.54
N ALA A 48 -0.77 1.12 11.06
CA ALA A 48 -0.74 2.35 11.82
C ALA A 48 -2.08 2.66 12.54
N ASN A 49 -3.21 2.15 12.04
CA ASN A 49 -4.50 2.35 12.69
C ASN A 49 -4.60 1.67 14.07
N LEU A 50 -3.83 0.60 14.30
CA LEU A 50 -3.74 -0.04 15.62
C LEU A 50 -3.20 0.94 16.68
N CYS A 51 -2.20 1.75 16.32
CA CYS A 51 -1.60 2.74 17.23
C CYS A 51 -2.54 3.90 17.54
N LYS A 52 -3.53 4.16 16.66
CA LYS A 52 -4.53 5.22 16.83
C LYS A 52 -5.65 4.83 17.78
N ILE A 53 -5.80 3.57 18.17
CA ILE A 53 -6.81 3.10 19.13
C ILE A 53 -6.65 3.88 20.45
N PRO A 54 -7.65 4.69 20.88
CA PRO A 54 -7.53 5.55 22.05
C PRO A 54 -7.42 4.74 23.36
N ASN A 55 -8.18 3.68 23.47
CA ASN A 55 -8.21 2.82 24.66
C ASN A 55 -6.94 1.98 24.73
N VAL A 56 -6.18 2.16 25.81
CA VAL A 56 -4.89 1.48 26.04
C VAL A 56 -5.07 -0.04 26.13
N ILE A 57 -6.12 -0.50 26.82
CA ILE A 57 -6.38 -1.93 27.01
C ILE A 57 -6.72 -2.59 25.67
N ALA A 58 -7.62 -1.98 24.89
CA ALA A 58 -7.98 -2.48 23.57
C ALA A 58 -6.76 -2.50 22.63
N ARG A 59 -5.91 -1.48 22.68
CA ARG A 59 -4.68 -1.43 21.90
C ARG A 59 -3.70 -2.54 22.28
N GLN A 60 -3.47 -2.74 23.58
CA GLN A 60 -2.63 -3.83 24.07
C GLN A 60 -3.15 -5.20 23.69
N TYR A 61 -4.46 -5.42 23.77
CA TYR A 61 -5.07 -6.66 23.31
C TYR A 61 -4.76 -6.95 21.83
N ASN A 62 -4.86 -5.94 20.97
CA ASN A 62 -4.49 -6.10 19.56
C ASN A 62 -2.99 -6.42 19.38
N TYR A 63 -2.11 -5.86 20.21
CA TYR A 63 -0.67 -6.18 20.18
C TYR A 63 -0.39 -7.62 20.66
N GLU A 64 -1.16 -8.13 21.61
CA GLU A 64 -1.09 -9.52 22.04
C GLU A 64 -1.54 -10.47 20.93
N VAL A 65 -2.56 -10.09 20.15
CA VAL A 65 -2.98 -10.88 18.98
C VAL A 65 -1.86 -10.91 17.94
N LEU A 66 -1.24 -9.78 17.61
CA LEU A 66 -0.09 -9.74 16.68
C LEU A 66 1.08 -10.58 17.21
N LEU A 67 1.38 -10.52 18.49
CA LEU A 67 2.41 -11.33 19.12
C LEU A 67 2.08 -12.83 19.01
N THR A 68 0.83 -13.19 19.19
CA THR A 68 0.36 -14.58 19.05
C THR A 68 0.53 -15.07 17.62
N MET A 69 0.14 -14.25 16.63
CA MET A 69 0.32 -14.54 15.21
C MET A 69 1.81 -14.74 14.87
N TYR A 70 2.68 -13.85 15.34
CA TYR A 70 4.12 -13.99 15.16
C TYR A 70 4.66 -15.28 15.77
N ASN A 71 4.33 -15.55 17.02
CA ASN A 71 4.79 -16.74 17.73
C ASN A 71 4.29 -18.03 17.06
N ASP A 72 3.04 -18.08 16.61
CA ASP A 72 2.45 -19.25 15.94
C ASP A 72 3.16 -19.56 14.63
N MET A 73 3.53 -18.52 13.85
CA MET A 73 4.33 -18.70 12.63
C MET A 73 5.73 -19.24 12.96
N MET A 74 6.41 -18.67 13.95
CA MET A 74 7.75 -19.10 14.35
C MET A 74 7.78 -20.51 14.97
N GLN A 75 6.71 -20.91 15.64
CA GLN A 75 6.59 -22.25 16.28
C GLN A 75 5.98 -23.31 15.38
N GLY A 76 5.64 -22.98 14.13
CA GLY A 76 5.02 -23.90 13.19
C GLY A 76 3.55 -24.24 13.48
N LYS A 77 2.88 -23.49 14.35
CA LYS A 77 1.43 -23.66 14.63
C LYS A 77 0.57 -23.04 13.53
N ALA A 78 1.08 -22.03 12.83
CA ALA A 78 0.47 -21.41 11.65
C ALA A 78 1.27 -21.77 10.40
N GLN A 79 1.10 -23.01 9.93
CA GLN A 79 1.82 -23.52 8.77
C GLN A 79 1.24 -22.96 7.47
N HIS A 80 2.13 -22.72 6.50
CA HIS A 80 1.77 -22.24 5.15
C HIS A 80 1.07 -20.87 5.14
N ILE A 81 1.31 -20.03 6.17
CA ILE A 81 0.83 -18.66 6.26
C ILE A 81 2.01 -17.72 6.28
N GLY A 82 1.94 -16.68 5.46
CA GLY A 82 2.78 -15.50 5.54
C GLY A 82 1.92 -14.29 5.85
N ILE A 83 2.43 -13.36 6.67
CA ILE A 83 1.72 -12.12 7.01
C ILE A 83 2.66 -10.96 6.76
N TRP A 84 2.22 -10.01 5.94
CA TRP A 84 2.91 -8.76 5.70
C TRP A 84 2.06 -7.60 6.16
N MET A 85 2.66 -6.66 6.87
CA MET A 85 1.96 -5.48 7.38
C MET A 85 2.65 -4.22 6.89
N GLY A 86 1.86 -3.32 6.26
CA GLY A 86 2.29 -1.97 5.94
C GLY A 86 2.09 -1.04 7.13
N ALA A 87 3.13 -0.35 7.56
CA ALA A 87 3.08 0.60 8.67
C ALA A 87 4.00 1.79 8.42
N THR A 88 3.72 2.91 9.11
CA THR A 88 4.66 4.04 9.13
C THR A 88 5.74 3.82 10.20
N PRO A 89 6.93 4.45 10.09
CA PRO A 89 7.95 4.39 11.13
C PRO A 89 7.43 4.78 12.52
N GLU A 90 6.56 5.78 12.60
CA GLU A 90 5.94 6.21 13.85
C GLU A 90 5.09 5.12 14.48
N ALA A 91 4.30 4.40 13.67
CA ALA A 91 3.47 3.30 14.15
C ALA A 91 4.29 2.15 14.73
N LEU A 92 5.52 1.99 14.28
CA LEU A 92 6.45 1.00 14.80
C LEU A 92 7.17 1.52 16.06
N GLU A 93 7.75 2.73 16.01
CA GLU A 93 8.78 3.22 16.93
C GLU A 93 8.26 4.11 18.07
N ASP A 94 7.04 4.67 17.96
CA ASP A 94 6.46 5.47 19.05
C ASP A 94 6.41 4.64 20.35
N LYS A 95 7.18 5.07 21.34
CA LYS A 95 7.30 4.39 22.64
C LYS A 95 6.02 4.45 23.48
N ARG A 96 5.06 5.29 23.13
CA ARG A 96 3.79 5.41 23.87
C ARG A 96 2.68 4.61 23.24
N ARG A 97 2.63 4.55 21.91
CA ARG A 97 1.53 3.96 21.15
C ARG A 97 1.96 2.99 20.06
N GLY A 98 3.19 3.09 19.56
CA GLY A 98 3.72 2.22 18.52
C GLY A 98 3.85 0.77 18.97
N LEU A 99 4.14 -0.11 18.05
CA LEU A 99 4.35 -1.53 18.33
C LEU A 99 5.50 -1.76 19.35
N PHE A 100 6.51 -0.88 19.35
CA PHE A 100 7.62 -0.94 20.29
C PHE A 100 7.25 -0.47 21.70
N SER A 101 6.06 0.09 21.93
CA SER A 101 5.54 0.33 23.28
C SER A 101 5.21 -0.98 24.01
N TYR A 102 5.02 -2.07 23.26
CA TYR A 102 4.81 -3.41 23.81
C TYR A 102 6.12 -4.21 23.75
N GLU A 103 6.75 -4.39 24.89
CA GLU A 103 8.11 -4.93 25.02
C GLU A 103 8.31 -6.28 24.32
N ALA A 104 7.31 -7.14 24.40
CA ALA A 104 7.35 -8.45 23.77
C ALA A 104 7.39 -8.39 22.24
N LEU A 105 6.72 -7.42 21.60
CA LEU A 105 6.83 -7.17 20.16
C LEU A 105 8.14 -6.46 19.84
N SER A 106 8.52 -5.45 20.63
CA SER A 106 9.77 -4.71 20.44
C SER A 106 10.98 -5.66 20.37
N SER A 107 11.06 -6.63 21.29
CA SER A 107 12.16 -7.60 21.31
C SER A 107 12.19 -8.52 20.08
N ARG A 108 11.06 -8.79 19.46
CA ARG A 108 10.94 -9.69 18.29
C ARG A 108 11.10 -8.97 16.96
N LEU A 109 10.71 -7.71 16.92
CA LEU A 109 10.80 -6.87 15.74
C LEU A 109 12.09 -6.02 15.72
N ALA A 110 12.91 -6.09 16.76
CA ALA A 110 14.17 -5.39 16.80
C ALA A 110 15.09 -5.81 15.64
N GLU A 111 15.78 -4.84 15.09
CA GLU A 111 16.78 -5.07 14.06
C GLU A 111 17.93 -5.93 14.59
N SER A 112 18.47 -6.78 13.73
CA SER A 112 19.65 -7.58 14.06
C SER A 112 20.85 -6.66 14.37
N ARG A 113 21.57 -6.94 15.44
CA ARG A 113 22.85 -6.26 15.76
C ARG A 113 23.93 -6.48 14.68
N PHE A 114 23.72 -7.44 13.79
CA PHE A 114 24.62 -7.77 12.69
C PHE A 114 24.18 -7.16 11.36
N SER A 115 23.07 -6.43 11.34
CA SER A 115 22.58 -5.67 10.19
C SER A 115 23.59 -4.56 9.88
N ARG A 116 24.18 -4.58 8.69
CA ARG A 116 25.09 -3.52 8.23
C ARG A 116 24.29 -2.35 7.73
N ALA A 117 24.65 -1.13 8.10
CA ALA A 117 24.09 0.08 7.55
C ALA A 117 24.16 0.04 6.00
N GLY A 118 23.02 0.21 5.33
CA GLY A 118 22.90 0.16 3.87
C GLY A 118 22.70 -1.23 3.25
N SER A 119 22.68 -2.31 4.03
CA SER A 119 22.32 -3.64 3.54
C SER A 119 20.84 -3.91 3.83
N LYS A 120 20.05 -4.16 2.79
CA LYS A 120 18.65 -4.60 2.93
C LYS A 120 18.67 -6.06 3.44
N ASP A 121 18.49 -6.21 4.75
CA ASP A 121 18.32 -7.55 5.34
C ASP A 121 16.89 -8.05 5.08
N LEU A 122 16.72 -8.79 3.99
CA LEU A 122 15.43 -9.34 3.59
C LEU A 122 14.90 -10.43 4.54
N PHE A 123 15.71 -10.88 5.49
CA PHE A 123 15.33 -11.85 6.52
C PHE A 123 14.94 -11.17 7.84
N SER A 124 15.08 -9.85 7.92
CA SER A 124 14.60 -9.09 9.07
C SER A 124 13.07 -9.11 9.13
N PRO A 125 12.47 -9.22 10.31
CA PRO A 125 11.02 -9.10 10.47
C PRO A 125 10.49 -7.70 10.12
N VAL A 126 11.35 -6.69 10.09
CA VAL A 126 11.03 -5.32 9.68
C VAL A 126 11.86 -4.96 8.46
N LEU A 127 11.17 -4.64 7.35
CA LEU A 127 11.77 -4.14 6.13
C LEU A 127 11.47 -2.65 6.02
N ARG A 128 12.51 -1.82 6.01
CA ARG A 128 12.37 -0.37 5.80
C ARG A 128 12.36 -0.09 4.30
N LEU A 129 11.31 0.59 3.85
CA LEU A 129 11.22 1.10 2.50
C LEU A 129 11.78 2.54 2.50
N GLU A 130 12.85 2.74 1.75
CA GLU A 130 13.40 4.06 1.51
C GLU A 130 12.60 4.78 0.42
N ALA A 131 12.67 6.11 0.40
CA ALA A 131 12.11 6.90 -0.68
C ALA A 131 12.82 6.51 -2.00
N LEU A 132 12.08 6.51 -3.10
CA LEU A 132 12.66 6.26 -4.41
C LEU A 132 13.65 7.38 -4.78
N THR A 133 14.76 7.00 -5.38
CA THR A 133 15.74 7.95 -5.95
C THR A 133 15.18 8.58 -7.22
N PRO A 134 15.74 9.72 -7.69
CA PRO A 134 15.34 10.29 -8.98
C PRO A 134 15.44 9.32 -10.16
N GLU A 135 16.46 8.46 -10.16
CA GLU A 135 16.65 7.42 -11.17
C GLU A 135 15.57 6.35 -11.11
N GLU A 136 15.20 5.92 -9.91
CA GLU A 136 14.10 4.97 -9.69
C GLU A 136 12.74 5.58 -10.07
N MET A 137 12.55 6.88 -9.83
CA MET A 137 11.38 7.63 -10.29
C MET A 137 11.31 7.72 -11.81
N LEU A 138 12.46 7.86 -12.49
CA LEU A 138 12.51 7.83 -13.95
C LEU A 138 12.08 6.46 -14.51
N VAL A 139 12.57 5.36 -13.93
CA VAL A 139 12.14 4.00 -14.29
C VAL A 139 10.64 3.80 -14.04
N LEU A 140 10.10 4.38 -12.95
CA LEU A 140 8.66 4.33 -12.67
C LEU A 140 7.85 5.04 -13.77
N THR A 141 8.26 6.24 -14.18
CA THR A 141 7.57 6.99 -15.25
C THR A 141 7.66 6.28 -16.61
N GLU A 142 8.79 5.66 -16.94
CA GLU A 142 8.95 4.83 -18.13
C GLU A 142 7.93 3.67 -18.15
N LYS A 143 7.85 2.91 -17.07
CA LYS A 143 6.87 1.80 -16.95
C LYS A 143 5.42 2.27 -17.01
N LEU A 144 5.10 3.40 -16.41
CA LEU A 144 3.75 3.99 -16.48
C LEU A 144 3.41 4.41 -17.91
N SER A 145 4.36 4.99 -18.65
CA SER A 145 4.22 5.33 -20.06
C SER A 145 3.90 4.08 -20.89
N ASP A 146 4.66 3.00 -20.72
CA ASP A 146 4.44 1.73 -21.42
C ASP A 146 3.07 1.13 -21.12
N MET A 147 2.66 1.16 -19.85
CA MET A 147 1.33 0.66 -19.42
C MET A 147 0.20 1.50 -20.04
N HIS A 148 0.33 2.83 -20.05
CA HIS A 148 -0.64 3.74 -20.66
C HIS A 148 -0.75 3.49 -22.17
N ALA A 149 0.39 3.40 -22.87
CA ALA A 149 0.43 3.11 -24.30
C ALA A 149 -0.24 1.75 -24.61
N ALA A 150 0.01 0.73 -23.82
CA ALA A 150 -0.63 -0.58 -23.97
C ALA A 150 -2.14 -0.54 -23.74
N LEU A 151 -2.61 0.28 -22.79
CA LEU A 151 -4.04 0.40 -22.45
C LEU A 151 -4.85 1.13 -23.54
N TYR A 152 -4.30 2.23 -24.05
CA TYR A 152 -5.00 3.08 -25.01
C TYR A 152 -4.64 2.81 -26.48
N GLY A 153 -3.70 1.87 -26.73
CA GLY A 153 -3.21 1.58 -28.09
C GLY A 153 -2.41 2.76 -28.69
N ASP A 154 -1.85 3.62 -27.82
CA ASP A 154 -1.08 4.78 -28.24
C ASP A 154 0.32 4.35 -28.67
N ALA A 155 0.72 4.74 -29.88
CA ALA A 155 2.06 4.49 -30.40
C ALA A 155 3.09 5.52 -29.94
N ARG A 156 2.70 6.47 -29.07
CA ARG A 156 3.58 7.54 -28.60
C ARG A 156 4.63 6.98 -27.65
N CYS A 157 5.85 6.87 -28.13
CA CYS A 157 7.01 6.57 -27.31
C CYS A 157 7.63 7.88 -26.83
N PHE A 158 7.69 8.06 -25.50
CA PHE A 158 8.42 9.20 -24.92
C PHE A 158 9.91 8.92 -24.93
N ARG A 159 10.69 9.95 -25.26
CA ARG A 159 12.15 9.87 -25.21
C ARG A 159 12.61 10.02 -23.76
N ALA A 160 13.79 9.51 -23.47
CA ALA A 160 14.37 9.58 -22.12
C ALA A 160 14.52 11.02 -21.61
N ASP A 161 14.85 11.98 -22.51
CA ASP A 161 14.96 13.39 -22.17
C ASP A 161 13.63 14.05 -21.79
N GLU A 162 12.51 13.62 -22.37
CA GLU A 162 11.17 14.08 -22.03
C GLU A 162 10.75 13.58 -20.65
N LEU A 163 10.99 12.30 -20.35
CA LEU A 163 10.72 11.72 -19.03
C LEU A 163 11.58 12.36 -17.93
N GLU A 164 12.86 12.63 -18.24
CA GLU A 164 13.77 13.32 -17.33
C GLU A 164 13.30 14.74 -17.05
N LEU A 165 12.81 15.46 -18.07
CA LEU A 165 12.24 16.81 -17.93
C LEU A 165 11.05 16.78 -16.96
N PHE A 166 10.14 15.81 -17.09
CA PHE A 166 9.00 15.66 -16.18
C PHE A 166 9.48 15.46 -14.74
N VAL A 167 10.37 14.49 -14.51
CA VAL A 167 10.89 14.18 -13.18
C VAL A 167 11.55 15.42 -12.56
N ARG A 168 12.42 16.10 -13.29
CA ARG A 168 13.07 17.35 -12.84
C ARG A 168 12.05 18.43 -12.48
N THR A 169 11.02 18.60 -13.30
CA THR A 169 9.96 19.59 -13.05
C THR A 169 9.21 19.28 -11.75
N CYS A 170 8.91 18.01 -11.49
CA CYS A 170 8.28 17.60 -10.25
C CYS A 170 9.14 17.92 -9.02
N TYR A 171 10.44 17.62 -9.07
CA TYR A 171 11.36 17.96 -7.98
C TYR A 171 11.53 19.49 -7.80
N ALA A 172 11.53 20.25 -8.87
CA ALA A 172 11.62 21.72 -8.82
C ALA A 172 10.39 22.35 -8.14
N ARG A 173 9.18 21.81 -8.37
CA ARG A 173 7.93 22.31 -7.76
C ARG A 173 7.89 22.10 -6.25
N VAL A 174 8.36 20.98 -5.77
CA VAL A 174 8.32 20.62 -4.34
C VAL A 174 9.38 21.39 -3.53
N GLY A 175 10.43 21.87 -4.17
CA GLY A 175 11.54 22.58 -3.52
C GLY A 175 12.49 21.66 -2.75
N ALA A 176 13.62 22.22 -2.31
CA ALA A 176 14.72 21.45 -1.71
C ALA A 176 14.41 20.80 -0.34
N SER A 177 13.29 21.15 0.31
CA SER A 177 12.96 20.72 1.68
C SER A 177 11.90 19.63 1.76
N ALA A 178 11.22 19.28 0.66
CA ALA A 178 10.17 18.27 0.64
C ALA A 178 10.52 17.15 -0.35
N GLN A 179 10.25 15.93 0.02
CA GLN A 179 10.40 14.77 -0.87
C GLN A 179 9.08 14.54 -1.62
N ILE A 180 9.16 14.52 -2.96
CA ILE A 180 8.01 14.08 -3.75
C ILE A 180 7.75 12.60 -3.51
N THR A 181 6.48 12.27 -3.27
CA THR A 181 6.11 10.87 -3.08
C THR A 181 5.87 10.17 -4.43
N PRO A 182 6.13 8.85 -4.53
CA PRO A 182 5.79 8.08 -5.72
C PRO A 182 4.31 8.21 -6.11
N ARG A 183 3.41 8.33 -5.12
CA ARG A 183 1.96 8.52 -5.33
C ARG A 183 1.66 9.83 -6.07
N GLU A 184 2.24 10.93 -5.61
CA GLU A 184 2.06 12.25 -6.24
C GLU A 184 2.61 12.26 -7.66
N MET A 185 3.83 11.76 -7.84
CA MET A 185 4.45 11.68 -9.15
C MET A 185 3.65 10.78 -10.11
N THR A 186 3.21 9.61 -9.67
CA THR A 186 2.37 8.72 -10.49
C THR A 186 1.09 9.41 -10.93
N ARG A 187 0.40 10.06 -10.01
CA ARG A 187 -0.84 10.78 -10.29
C ARG A 187 -0.60 11.89 -11.32
N ASP A 188 0.39 12.73 -11.09
CA ASP A 188 0.67 13.87 -11.95
C ASP A 188 1.15 13.40 -13.34
N PHE A 189 1.90 12.29 -13.41
CA PHE A 189 2.32 11.72 -14.67
C PHE A 189 1.17 11.10 -15.46
N ILE A 190 0.26 10.37 -14.82
CA ILE A 190 -0.94 9.83 -15.49
C ILE A 190 -1.79 10.96 -16.05
N PHE A 191 -2.02 12.04 -15.30
CA PHE A 191 -2.75 13.19 -15.80
C PHE A 191 -2.07 13.84 -17.04
N LEU A 192 -0.74 13.91 -17.02
CA LEU A 192 0.02 14.40 -18.17
C LEU A 192 -0.13 13.49 -19.39
N LEU A 193 -0.05 12.16 -19.19
CA LEU A 193 -0.26 11.18 -20.27
C LEU A 193 -1.68 11.27 -20.87
N ASP A 194 -2.70 11.38 -20.00
CA ASP A 194 -4.08 11.54 -20.42
C ASP A 194 -4.30 12.84 -21.20
N ALA A 195 -3.67 13.95 -20.79
CA ALA A 195 -3.72 15.23 -21.52
C ALA A 195 -3.10 15.09 -22.90
N LEU A 196 -1.92 14.48 -22.98
CA LEU A 196 -1.22 14.24 -24.25
C LEU A 196 -1.96 13.28 -25.17
N HIS A 197 -2.70 12.32 -24.61
CA HIS A 197 -3.55 11.41 -25.38
C HIS A 197 -4.76 12.13 -26.00
N ARG A 198 -5.38 13.07 -25.26
CA ARG A 198 -6.50 13.88 -25.74
C ARG A 198 -6.08 14.94 -26.77
N GLU A 199 -4.89 15.47 -26.60
CA GLU A 199 -4.32 16.53 -27.46
C GLU A 199 -3.00 16.05 -28.08
N PRO A 200 -3.05 15.22 -29.14
CA PRO A 200 -1.85 14.61 -29.73
C PRO A 200 -0.85 15.63 -30.32
N GLU A 201 -1.31 16.82 -30.66
CA GLU A 201 -0.47 17.93 -31.19
C GLU A 201 0.33 18.65 -30.10
N SER A 202 -0.04 18.44 -28.81
CA SER A 202 0.66 19.08 -27.69
C SER A 202 1.94 18.31 -27.36
N SER A 203 2.97 19.05 -26.90
CA SER A 203 4.21 18.46 -26.42
C SER A 203 4.25 18.44 -24.89
N MET A 204 4.98 17.47 -24.33
CA MET A 204 5.22 17.42 -22.88
C MET A 204 5.83 18.71 -22.35
N GLU A 205 6.77 19.31 -23.09
CA GLU A 205 7.43 20.54 -22.72
C GLU A 205 6.47 21.72 -22.62
N GLN A 206 5.46 21.80 -23.50
CA GLN A 206 4.43 22.82 -23.44
C GLN A 206 3.55 22.69 -22.20
N LEU A 207 3.12 21.49 -21.89
CA LEU A 207 2.26 21.22 -20.72
C LEU A 207 2.98 21.37 -19.37
N LEU A 208 4.30 21.26 -19.34
CA LEU A 208 5.10 21.41 -18.13
C LEU A 208 5.49 22.86 -17.79
N LYS A 209 5.28 23.82 -18.70
CA LYS A 209 5.59 25.25 -18.45
C LYS A 209 4.68 25.82 -17.35
N PRO A 210 5.24 26.54 -16.35
CA PRO A 210 4.47 26.98 -15.16
C PRO A 210 3.33 27.96 -15.46
N GLU A 211 3.39 28.72 -16.53
CA GLU A 211 2.43 29.79 -16.86
C GLU A 211 1.16 29.26 -17.56
N GLU A 212 1.22 28.11 -18.24
CA GLU A 212 0.09 27.54 -18.97
C GLU A 212 -0.46 26.24 -18.38
N SER A 213 0.34 25.53 -17.58
CA SER A 213 -0.04 24.22 -17.05
C SER A 213 -0.92 24.27 -15.78
N GLY A 214 -0.92 25.37 -15.04
CA GLY A 214 -1.76 25.54 -13.84
C GLY A 214 -3.25 25.48 -14.19
N GLU A 215 -3.68 26.21 -15.21
CA GLU A 215 -5.08 26.25 -15.63
C GLU A 215 -5.51 24.98 -16.36
N ALA A 216 -4.66 24.40 -17.21
CA ALA A 216 -4.98 23.18 -17.96
C ALA A 216 -5.04 21.95 -17.03
N LEU A 217 -4.09 21.79 -16.10
CA LEU A 217 -4.09 20.70 -15.13
C LEU A 217 -5.20 20.86 -14.08
N GLU A 218 -5.51 22.10 -13.63
CA GLU A 218 -6.65 22.34 -12.76
C GLU A 218 -7.99 22.15 -13.48
N SER A 219 -8.13 22.50 -14.75
CA SER A 219 -9.33 22.28 -15.52
C SER A 219 -9.61 20.79 -15.71
N VAL A 220 -8.61 20.00 -16.10
CA VAL A 220 -8.71 18.52 -16.22
C VAL A 220 -8.97 17.87 -14.88
N ALA A 221 -8.30 18.27 -13.81
CA ALA A 221 -8.55 17.79 -12.46
C ALA A 221 -9.94 18.19 -11.95
N SER A 222 -10.47 19.37 -12.32
CA SER A 222 -11.81 19.81 -11.97
C SER A 222 -12.89 19.07 -12.74
N GLU A 223 -12.65 18.74 -14.01
CA GLU A 223 -13.55 17.91 -14.81
C GLU A 223 -13.61 16.47 -14.33
N LEU A 224 -12.48 15.86 -13.98
CA LEU A 224 -12.43 14.51 -13.39
C LEU A 224 -13.10 14.44 -12.02
N ARG A 225 -13.01 15.50 -11.21
CA ARG A 225 -13.78 15.60 -9.96
C ARG A 225 -15.28 15.74 -10.20
N LYS A 226 -15.71 16.36 -11.29
CA LYS A 226 -17.14 16.48 -11.67
C LYS A 226 -17.71 15.20 -12.27
N THR A 227 -16.89 14.43 -12.99
CA THR A 227 -17.29 13.13 -13.57
C THR A 227 -17.12 11.95 -12.61
N GLY A 228 -16.26 12.08 -11.59
CA GLY A 228 -16.06 11.09 -10.52
C GLY A 228 -16.97 11.27 -9.30
N GLY A 229 -17.92 12.21 -9.35
CA GLY A 229 -18.93 12.46 -8.31
C GLY A 229 -20.15 11.54 -8.44
N GLY A 230 -19.94 10.25 -8.55
CA GLY A 230 -20.94 9.20 -8.45
C GLY A 230 -20.46 8.18 -7.40
N ASP A 231 -21.11 8.25 -6.23
CA ASP A 231 -21.18 7.26 -5.18
C ASP A 231 -19.84 6.57 -4.76
N ASP A 232 -19.35 6.96 -3.60
CA ASP A 232 -18.59 6.09 -2.68
C ASP A 232 -19.48 4.90 -2.24
N ALA A 233 -19.84 4.05 -3.16
CA ALA A 233 -20.31 2.72 -2.86
C ALA A 233 -19.07 1.84 -2.70
N PRO A 234 -18.88 1.14 -1.57
CA PRO A 234 -17.81 0.17 -1.43
C PRO A 234 -17.96 -0.87 -2.56
N PHE A 235 -16.86 -1.18 -3.24
CA PHE A 235 -16.82 -2.24 -4.24
C PHE A 235 -17.36 -3.52 -3.63
N ASP A 236 -18.57 -3.90 -4.02
CA ASP A 236 -19.20 -5.16 -3.63
C ASP A 236 -18.54 -6.27 -4.45
N PHE A 237 -17.64 -7.03 -3.83
CA PHE A 237 -17.14 -8.29 -4.36
C PHE A 237 -18.18 -9.38 -4.11
N SER A 238 -19.31 -9.33 -4.80
CA SER A 238 -20.19 -10.49 -4.89
C SER A 238 -19.63 -11.45 -5.95
N PHE A 239 -19.04 -12.55 -5.47
CA PHE A 239 -18.81 -13.77 -6.22
C PHE A 239 -19.90 -14.78 -5.90
#